data_0df17577cf3c68a2cb8a2f703f3280fd
#
_entry.id   0df17577cf3c68a2cb8a2f703f3280fd
#
_cell.length_a   1.000
_cell.length_b   1.000
_cell.length_c   1.000
_cell.angle_alpha   90.00
_cell.angle_beta   90.00
_cell.angle_gamma   90.00
#
_symmetry.space_group_name_H-M   'P 1'
#
loop_
_entity.id
_entity.type
_entity.pdbx_description
1 polymer ?
#
loop_
_entity_poly.entity_id
_entity_poly.type
_entity_poly.pdbx_seq_one_letter_code
_entity_poly.pdbx_strand_id
1 'polypeptide(L)'
;HQAVEAKEGVKIQAESQTLASTTFQNYFRLYTKLSGMTGTADTEAFEFREIYGLDVVVIPTNKPIARIDFNDLVFLSEQEKYQAVIEEIEESTALNRPVLVGTASIESSELISDALKKAKIKHSVLNAKNHANEAQIIADAGRPGVVTIATNMAGRGTDIKLGGNLELELEQINNPNDEKIAKVKADWQERHDTVIAAGGLHILGTERHESRRIDNQLRGRAGRQGDPGSSRFFLSLEDSLMRIFASDRVKSIMQKLGMEKGQAIEHKMVSKSIENAQRKVEGHNFDIRKQLLDYDDVANEQRKIIYQQRSELMDVEDISETINEIREDVINQTIDRFFNLFDSTNHLVLGQLFVFKVNRFSEVKMHFCRK
;
A
#
# COMPACT_ATOMS: atom_id res chain seq x y z
N HIS A 1 25.60 4.15 -8.23
CA HIS A 1 24.84 4.46 -9.45
C HIS A 1 25.77 5.03 -10.54
N GLN A 2 26.48 6.13 -10.31
CA GLN A 2 27.35 6.80 -11.31
C GLN A 2 28.38 5.85 -11.94
N ALA A 3 29.00 4.95 -11.17
CA ALA A 3 29.95 3.97 -11.70
C ALA A 3 29.29 2.96 -12.66
N VAL A 4 28.04 2.59 -12.41
CA VAL A 4 27.24 1.72 -13.29
C VAL A 4 26.83 2.48 -14.55
N GLU A 5 26.38 3.71 -14.40
CA GLU A 5 26.02 4.60 -15.51
C GLU A 5 27.22 4.82 -16.46
N ALA A 6 28.40 5.06 -15.88
CA ALA A 6 29.63 5.21 -16.65
C ALA A 6 30.02 3.91 -17.39
N LYS A 7 29.86 2.75 -16.74
CA LYS A 7 30.17 1.44 -17.35
C LYS A 7 29.22 1.12 -18.51
N GLU A 8 27.94 1.42 -18.35
CA GLU A 8 26.89 1.17 -19.36
C GLU A 8 26.83 2.27 -20.45
N GLY A 9 27.68 3.30 -20.38
CA GLY A 9 27.77 4.35 -21.38
C GLY A 9 26.56 5.29 -21.45
N VAL A 10 25.72 5.31 -20.40
CA VAL A 10 24.59 6.25 -20.29
C VAL A 10 25.04 7.56 -19.66
N LYS A 11 24.24 8.62 -19.84
CA LYS A 11 24.56 9.93 -19.27
C LYS A 11 24.58 9.84 -17.74
N ILE A 12 25.74 10.14 -17.16
CA ILE A 12 25.91 10.20 -15.70
C ILE A 12 25.01 11.32 -15.14
N GLN A 13 24.13 10.95 -14.22
CA GLN A 13 23.22 11.90 -13.55
C GLN A 13 23.87 12.47 -12.30
N ALA A 14 23.43 13.68 -11.92
CA ALA A 14 23.84 14.27 -10.65
C ALA A 14 23.34 13.40 -9.47
N GLU A 15 24.22 13.17 -8.52
CA GLU A 15 23.87 12.42 -7.31
C GLU A 15 22.94 13.25 -6.43
N SER A 16 21.79 12.68 -6.08
CA SER A 16 20.87 13.31 -5.14
C SER A 16 21.29 12.96 -3.72
N GLN A 17 21.54 13.97 -2.90
CA GLN A 17 21.84 13.79 -1.49
C GLN A 17 20.55 13.89 -0.66
N THR A 18 20.22 12.84 0.09
CA THR A 18 19.10 12.87 1.03
C THR A 18 19.46 13.78 2.20
N LEU A 19 18.74 14.89 2.34
CA LEU A 19 18.98 15.86 3.43
C LEU A 19 18.29 15.42 4.73
N ALA A 20 17.11 14.82 4.64
CA ALA A 20 16.34 14.31 5.78
C ALA A 20 15.33 13.27 5.31
N SER A 21 14.86 12.44 6.24
CA SER A 21 13.76 11.51 6.06
C SER A 21 12.72 11.73 7.16
N THR A 22 11.46 11.47 6.84
CA THR A 22 10.35 11.50 7.81
C THR A 22 9.39 10.36 7.50
N THR A 23 8.62 9.95 8.48
CA THR A 23 7.54 8.98 8.27
C THR A 23 6.36 9.62 7.55
N PHE A 24 5.56 8.83 6.83
CA PHE A 24 4.31 9.32 6.23
C PHE A 24 3.36 9.90 7.29
N GLN A 25 3.31 9.30 8.47
CA GLN A 25 2.48 9.76 9.57
C GLN A 25 2.88 11.18 9.99
N ASN A 26 4.15 11.42 10.23
CA ASN A 26 4.65 12.75 10.60
C ASN A 26 4.51 13.77 9.47
N TYR A 27 4.67 13.34 8.22
CA TYR A 27 4.45 14.20 7.07
C TYR A 27 2.99 14.69 7.00
N PHE A 28 2.00 13.79 7.11
CA PHE A 28 0.59 14.19 7.07
C PHE A 28 0.13 14.97 8.29
N ARG A 29 0.77 14.80 9.45
CA ARG A 29 0.51 15.62 10.65
C ARG A 29 0.94 17.08 10.51
N LEU A 30 1.74 17.44 9.51
CA LEU A 30 2.09 18.84 9.22
C LEU A 30 0.90 19.66 8.73
N TYR A 31 -0.15 19.03 8.20
CA TYR A 31 -1.32 19.72 7.70
C TYR A 31 -2.29 20.05 8.83
N THR A 32 -2.64 21.32 8.96
CA THR A 32 -3.65 21.79 9.95
C THR A 32 -5.05 21.31 9.60
N LYS A 33 -5.33 21.06 8.30
CA LYS A 33 -6.59 20.52 7.80
C LYS A 33 -6.29 19.35 6.88
N LEU A 34 -6.64 18.17 7.35
CA LEU A 34 -6.45 16.90 6.64
C LEU A 34 -7.78 16.20 6.44
N SER A 35 -8.04 15.74 5.23
CA SER A 35 -9.21 14.91 4.92
C SER A 35 -8.91 14.01 3.73
N GLY A 36 -9.71 12.96 3.55
CA GLY A 36 -9.56 12.03 2.43
C GLY A 36 -10.83 11.23 2.19
N MET A 37 -10.88 10.53 1.07
CA MET A 37 -12.00 9.66 0.71
C MET A 37 -11.49 8.31 0.21
N THR A 38 -12.12 7.24 0.69
CA THR A 38 -11.88 5.87 0.20
C THR A 38 -13.10 5.00 0.50
N GLY A 39 -13.32 3.98 -0.29
CA GLY A 39 -14.40 3.00 -0.05
C GLY A 39 -14.10 2.00 1.06
N THR A 40 -12.94 2.05 1.72
CA THR A 40 -12.48 1.02 2.67
C THR A 40 -11.87 1.58 3.95
N ALA A 41 -12.20 2.83 4.34
CA ALA A 41 -11.65 3.45 5.54
C ALA A 41 -12.20 2.86 6.85
N ASP A 42 -13.41 2.31 6.83
CA ASP A 42 -14.11 1.83 8.02
C ASP A 42 -13.31 0.76 8.80
N THR A 43 -12.62 -0.12 8.11
CA THR A 43 -11.77 -1.15 8.74
C THR A 43 -10.59 -0.58 9.52
N GLU A 44 -10.12 0.62 9.16
CA GLU A 44 -8.97 1.30 9.73
C GLU A 44 -9.37 2.56 10.53
N ALA A 45 -10.67 2.72 10.87
CA ALA A 45 -11.19 3.91 11.55
C ALA A 45 -10.47 4.19 12.87
N PHE A 46 -10.14 3.15 13.62
CA PHE A 46 -9.38 3.27 14.87
C PHE A 46 -7.99 3.87 14.63
N GLU A 47 -7.24 3.39 13.64
CA GLU A 47 -5.91 3.91 13.30
C GLU A 47 -5.97 5.37 12.83
N PHE A 48 -6.96 5.74 12.01
CA PHE A 48 -7.16 7.13 11.59
C PHE A 48 -7.38 8.07 12.77
N ARG A 49 -8.15 7.64 13.75
CA ARG A 49 -8.42 8.42 14.95
C ARG A 49 -7.20 8.54 15.85
N GLU A 50 -6.51 7.44 16.14
CA GLU A 50 -5.36 7.39 17.04
C GLU A 50 -4.14 8.14 16.49
N ILE A 51 -3.87 8.03 15.19
CA ILE A 51 -2.66 8.60 14.59
C ILE A 51 -2.88 10.02 14.09
N TYR A 52 -4.04 10.30 13.47
CA TYR A 52 -4.29 11.57 12.77
C TYR A 52 -5.41 12.41 13.40
N GLY A 53 -6.11 11.90 14.40
CA GLY A 53 -7.29 12.57 14.97
C GLY A 53 -8.46 12.69 14.00
N LEU A 54 -8.54 11.81 12.99
CA LEU A 54 -9.57 11.83 11.95
C LEU A 54 -10.69 10.84 12.28
N ASP A 55 -11.92 11.32 12.25
CA ASP A 55 -13.11 10.46 12.31
C ASP A 55 -13.48 9.96 10.92
N VAL A 56 -13.86 8.67 10.84
CA VAL A 56 -14.36 8.05 9.63
C VAL A 56 -15.88 8.11 9.58
N VAL A 57 -16.40 8.76 8.54
CA VAL A 57 -17.85 8.86 8.29
C VAL A 57 -18.21 7.96 7.12
N VAL A 58 -19.05 6.96 7.37
CA VAL A 58 -19.55 6.05 6.34
C VAL A 58 -20.72 6.71 5.62
N ILE A 59 -20.52 7.06 4.34
CA ILE A 59 -21.57 7.63 3.48
C ILE A 59 -22.33 6.47 2.82
N PRO A 60 -23.66 6.41 2.94
CA PRO A 60 -24.45 5.39 2.25
C PRO A 60 -24.23 5.39 0.73
N THR A 61 -24.30 4.22 0.13
CA THR A 61 -24.17 4.08 -1.33
C THR A 61 -25.36 4.72 -2.05
N ASN A 62 -25.11 5.33 -3.23
CA ASN A 62 -26.15 5.96 -4.06
C ASN A 62 -27.24 4.95 -4.49
N LYS A 63 -26.82 3.72 -4.83
CA LYS A 63 -27.74 2.61 -5.16
C LYS A 63 -27.49 1.46 -4.20
N PRO A 64 -28.50 0.62 -3.90
CA PRO A 64 -28.32 -0.58 -3.11
C PRO A 64 -27.22 -1.48 -3.72
N ILE A 65 -26.46 -2.13 -2.84
CA ILE A 65 -25.43 -3.08 -3.27
C ILE A 65 -26.13 -4.35 -3.76
N ALA A 66 -25.96 -4.64 -5.05
CA ALA A 66 -26.48 -5.87 -5.69
C ALA A 66 -25.45 -7.03 -5.72
N ARG A 67 -24.19 -6.75 -5.33
CA ARG A 67 -23.12 -7.75 -5.29
C ARG A 67 -23.41 -8.79 -4.20
N ILE A 68 -23.15 -10.05 -4.53
CA ILE A 68 -23.24 -11.20 -3.62
C ILE A 68 -21.82 -11.60 -3.19
N ASP A 69 -21.52 -11.47 -1.90
CA ASP A 69 -20.25 -11.95 -1.36
C ASP A 69 -20.46 -13.35 -0.76
N PHE A 70 -19.95 -14.40 -1.46
CA PHE A 70 -20.06 -15.79 -1.01
C PHE A 70 -19.10 -16.08 0.16
N ASN A 71 -19.38 -17.16 0.88
CA ASN A 71 -18.46 -17.67 1.89
C ASN A 71 -17.17 -18.14 1.25
N ASP A 72 -16.09 -18.14 2.06
CA ASP A 72 -14.79 -18.65 1.61
C ASP A 72 -14.85 -20.16 1.45
N LEU A 73 -14.14 -20.68 0.43
CA LEU A 73 -13.86 -22.10 0.24
C LEU A 73 -12.46 -22.40 0.78
N VAL A 74 -12.36 -23.30 1.74
CA VAL A 74 -11.09 -23.67 2.37
C VAL A 74 -10.71 -25.10 2.01
N PHE A 75 -9.53 -25.26 1.41
CA PHE A 75 -8.94 -26.52 0.96
C PHE A 75 -7.78 -26.96 1.84
N LEU A 76 -7.41 -28.23 1.81
CA LEU A 76 -6.28 -28.74 2.56
C LEU A 76 -4.94 -28.31 1.98
N SER A 77 -4.82 -28.26 0.64
CA SER A 77 -3.60 -27.94 -0.08
C SER A 77 -3.79 -26.82 -1.09
N GLU A 78 -2.69 -26.15 -1.46
CA GLU A 78 -2.70 -25.14 -2.53
C GLU A 78 -3.06 -25.75 -3.88
N GLN A 79 -2.67 -27.00 -4.13
CA GLN A 79 -2.98 -27.68 -5.39
C GLN A 79 -4.49 -27.88 -5.58
N GLU A 80 -5.20 -28.30 -4.53
CA GLU A 80 -6.66 -28.46 -4.55
C GLU A 80 -7.35 -27.09 -4.74
N LYS A 81 -6.86 -26.07 -4.05
CA LYS A 81 -7.33 -24.70 -4.21
C LYS A 81 -7.23 -24.21 -5.66
N TYR A 82 -6.07 -24.35 -6.29
CA TYR A 82 -5.88 -23.89 -7.66
C TYR A 82 -6.73 -24.68 -8.66
N GLN A 83 -6.91 -25.99 -8.44
CA GLN A 83 -7.80 -26.78 -9.27
C GLN A 83 -9.25 -26.26 -9.20
N ALA A 84 -9.75 -25.99 -7.99
CA ALA A 84 -11.08 -25.43 -7.80
C ALA A 84 -11.25 -24.01 -8.38
N VAL A 85 -10.18 -23.19 -8.32
CA VAL A 85 -10.19 -21.87 -8.99
C VAL A 85 -10.33 -22.00 -10.50
N ILE A 86 -9.66 -22.99 -11.13
CA ILE A 86 -9.75 -23.23 -12.57
C ILE A 86 -11.16 -23.68 -12.94
N GLU A 87 -11.74 -24.61 -12.19
CA GLU A 87 -13.12 -25.10 -12.40
C GLU A 87 -14.15 -23.97 -12.30
N GLU A 88 -14.06 -23.08 -11.29
CA GLU A 88 -14.94 -21.92 -11.15
C GLU A 88 -14.78 -20.94 -12.32
N ILE A 89 -13.55 -20.77 -12.84
CA ILE A 89 -13.29 -19.93 -14.02
C ILE A 89 -13.93 -20.55 -15.26
N GLU A 90 -13.81 -21.87 -15.48
CA GLU A 90 -14.40 -22.57 -16.58
C GLU A 90 -15.94 -22.46 -16.58
N GLU A 91 -16.56 -22.67 -15.42
CA GLU A 91 -18.01 -22.53 -15.25
C GLU A 91 -18.46 -21.08 -15.51
N SER A 92 -17.76 -20.10 -14.98
CA SER A 92 -18.09 -18.68 -15.18
C SER A 92 -17.97 -18.26 -16.65
N THR A 93 -16.89 -18.67 -17.32
CA THR A 93 -16.65 -18.31 -18.73
C THR A 93 -17.64 -18.99 -19.66
N ALA A 94 -18.06 -20.23 -19.36
CA ALA A 94 -19.11 -20.93 -20.09
C ALA A 94 -20.46 -20.18 -20.05
N LEU A 95 -20.71 -19.42 -19.00
CA LEU A 95 -21.88 -18.54 -18.85
C LEU A 95 -21.66 -17.12 -19.42
N ASN A 96 -20.58 -16.86 -20.15
CA ASN A 96 -20.18 -15.53 -20.61
C ASN A 96 -19.95 -14.52 -19.49
N ARG A 97 -19.68 -14.98 -18.28
CA ARG A 97 -19.44 -14.14 -17.13
C ARG A 97 -17.98 -13.71 -17.08
N PRO A 98 -17.65 -12.41 -17.02
CA PRO A 98 -16.28 -11.96 -16.84
C PRO A 98 -15.75 -12.30 -15.44
N VAL A 99 -14.48 -12.69 -15.35
CA VAL A 99 -13.83 -13.11 -14.13
C VAL A 99 -12.58 -12.27 -13.86
N LEU A 100 -12.46 -11.72 -12.66
CA LEU A 100 -11.25 -11.08 -12.18
C LEU A 100 -10.66 -11.92 -11.04
N VAL A 101 -9.48 -12.49 -11.29
CA VAL A 101 -8.74 -13.28 -10.30
C VAL A 101 -7.75 -12.38 -9.58
N GLY A 102 -7.94 -12.17 -8.28
CA GLY A 102 -7.05 -11.41 -7.42
C GLY A 102 -6.01 -12.31 -6.76
N THR A 103 -4.73 -11.97 -6.92
CA THR A 103 -3.59 -12.68 -6.29
C THR A 103 -2.80 -11.75 -5.41
N ALA A 104 -2.20 -12.26 -4.33
CA ALA A 104 -1.40 -11.43 -3.43
C ALA A 104 0.02 -11.17 -3.94
N SER A 105 0.56 -12.06 -4.77
CA SER A 105 1.93 -11.97 -5.30
C SER A 105 2.01 -12.13 -6.82
N ILE A 106 3.15 -11.73 -7.38
CA ILE A 106 3.44 -11.94 -8.81
C ILE A 106 3.59 -13.44 -9.08
N GLU A 107 4.25 -14.17 -8.19
CA GLU A 107 4.47 -15.62 -8.28
C GLU A 107 3.13 -16.37 -8.35
N SER A 108 2.19 -16.05 -7.45
CA SER A 108 0.84 -16.62 -7.47
C SER A 108 0.12 -16.33 -8.80
N SER A 109 0.31 -15.12 -9.35
CA SER A 109 -0.29 -14.74 -10.63
C SER A 109 0.27 -15.55 -11.81
N GLU A 110 1.57 -15.83 -11.79
CA GLU A 110 2.26 -16.63 -12.81
C GLU A 110 1.84 -18.11 -12.72
N LEU A 111 1.74 -18.68 -11.50
CA LEU A 111 1.27 -20.05 -11.28
C LEU A 111 -0.14 -20.27 -11.82
N ILE A 112 -1.06 -19.36 -11.54
CA ILE A 112 -2.44 -19.45 -12.05
C ILE A 112 -2.45 -19.28 -13.57
N SER A 113 -1.67 -18.32 -14.11
CA SER A 113 -1.55 -18.12 -15.55
C SER A 113 -1.09 -19.38 -16.26
N ASP A 114 -0.09 -20.08 -15.72
CA ASP A 114 0.43 -21.32 -16.31
C ASP A 114 -0.58 -22.47 -16.19
N ALA A 115 -1.34 -22.52 -15.12
CA ALA A 115 -2.42 -23.49 -14.97
C ALA A 115 -3.56 -23.24 -15.97
N LEU A 116 -3.98 -21.99 -16.17
CA LEU A 116 -4.99 -21.62 -17.18
C LEU A 116 -4.51 -21.86 -18.62
N LYS A 117 -3.21 -21.66 -18.91
CA LYS A 117 -2.63 -22.03 -20.22
C LYS A 117 -2.74 -23.52 -20.48
N LYS A 118 -2.44 -24.36 -19.47
CA LYS A 118 -2.59 -25.83 -19.57
C LYS A 118 -4.05 -26.24 -19.81
N ALA A 119 -4.99 -25.56 -19.15
CA ALA A 119 -6.43 -25.73 -19.37
C ALA A 119 -6.93 -25.07 -20.67
N LYS A 120 -6.07 -24.42 -21.46
CA LYS A 120 -6.39 -23.70 -22.70
C LYS A 120 -7.42 -22.58 -22.53
N ILE A 121 -7.50 -21.96 -21.37
CA ILE A 121 -8.35 -20.82 -21.07
C ILE A 121 -7.62 -19.54 -21.44
N LYS A 122 -8.23 -18.74 -22.33
CA LYS A 122 -7.70 -17.41 -22.70
C LYS A 122 -7.80 -16.46 -21.50
N HIS A 123 -6.71 -15.80 -21.16
CA HIS A 123 -6.68 -14.84 -20.05
C HIS A 123 -5.64 -13.75 -20.28
N SER A 124 -5.78 -12.66 -19.55
CA SER A 124 -4.82 -11.55 -19.48
C SER A 124 -4.24 -11.44 -18.09
N VAL A 125 -2.97 -11.03 -17.98
CA VAL A 125 -2.28 -10.88 -16.69
C VAL A 125 -1.90 -9.42 -16.48
N LEU A 126 -2.38 -8.86 -15.38
CA LEU A 126 -2.04 -7.52 -14.87
C LEU A 126 -1.09 -7.65 -13.69
N ASN A 127 0.19 -7.42 -13.92
CA ASN A 127 1.21 -7.38 -12.88
C ASN A 127 2.23 -6.28 -13.20
N ALA A 128 3.13 -6.01 -12.26
CA ALA A 128 4.16 -4.97 -12.40
C ALA A 128 5.09 -5.15 -13.62
N LYS A 129 5.12 -6.34 -14.24
CA LYS A 129 5.93 -6.61 -15.43
C LYS A 129 5.26 -6.15 -16.72
N ASN A 130 3.94 -5.95 -16.76
CA ASN A 130 3.13 -5.74 -17.96
C ASN A 130 2.42 -4.37 -18.01
N HIS A 131 3.05 -3.30 -17.52
CA HIS A 131 2.44 -1.95 -17.46
C HIS A 131 2.02 -1.36 -18.81
N ALA A 132 2.71 -1.70 -19.89
CA ALA A 132 2.47 -1.06 -21.20
C ALA A 132 1.06 -1.27 -21.76
N ASN A 133 0.37 -2.36 -21.39
CA ASN A 133 -0.95 -2.72 -21.88
C ASN A 133 -2.04 -2.68 -20.80
N GLU A 134 -1.72 -2.17 -19.60
CA GLU A 134 -2.63 -2.21 -18.44
C GLU A 134 -4.00 -1.58 -18.75
N ALA A 135 -4.00 -0.40 -19.36
CA ALA A 135 -5.22 0.33 -19.68
C ALA A 135 -6.12 -0.46 -20.63
N GLN A 136 -5.54 -1.12 -21.65
CA GLN A 136 -6.30 -1.92 -22.61
C GLN A 136 -6.86 -3.20 -21.97
N ILE A 137 -6.06 -3.89 -21.15
CA ILE A 137 -6.51 -5.11 -20.46
C ILE A 137 -7.67 -4.78 -19.50
N ILE A 138 -7.62 -3.65 -18.80
CA ILE A 138 -8.70 -3.23 -17.90
C ILE A 138 -9.94 -2.83 -18.69
N ALA A 139 -9.78 -2.17 -19.84
CA ALA A 139 -10.88 -1.79 -20.71
C ALA A 139 -11.66 -3.02 -21.23
N ASP A 140 -10.95 -4.13 -21.44
CA ASP A 140 -11.53 -5.39 -21.92
C ASP A 140 -12.00 -6.31 -20.78
N ALA A 141 -11.57 -6.11 -19.54
CA ALA A 141 -11.82 -7.00 -18.40
C ALA A 141 -13.30 -7.22 -18.06
N GLY A 142 -14.18 -6.32 -18.47
CA GLY A 142 -15.62 -6.42 -18.28
C GLY A 142 -16.37 -7.04 -19.46
N ARG A 143 -15.70 -7.50 -20.52
CA ARG A 143 -16.34 -8.14 -21.69
C ARG A 143 -16.80 -9.56 -21.36
N PRO A 144 -17.82 -10.10 -22.06
CA PRO A 144 -18.32 -11.44 -21.83
C PRO A 144 -17.21 -12.52 -21.86
N GLY A 145 -17.15 -13.34 -20.82
CA GLY A 145 -16.24 -14.49 -20.74
C GLY A 145 -14.75 -14.15 -20.65
N VAL A 146 -14.38 -12.89 -20.45
CA VAL A 146 -12.97 -12.49 -20.31
C VAL A 146 -12.46 -12.83 -18.91
N VAL A 147 -11.26 -13.44 -18.86
CA VAL A 147 -10.55 -13.74 -17.61
C VAL A 147 -9.35 -12.82 -17.48
N THR A 148 -9.28 -12.12 -16.34
CA THR A 148 -8.17 -11.24 -16.01
C THR A 148 -7.57 -11.63 -14.67
N ILE A 149 -6.27 -11.90 -14.63
CA ILE A 149 -5.54 -12.15 -13.40
C ILE A 149 -4.88 -10.82 -13.00
N ALA A 150 -5.11 -10.34 -11.78
CA ALA A 150 -4.53 -9.10 -11.30
C ALA A 150 -3.87 -9.28 -9.94
N THR A 151 -2.63 -8.79 -9.79
CA THR A 151 -2.06 -8.60 -8.45
C THR A 151 -2.75 -7.43 -7.74
N ASN A 152 -2.74 -7.43 -6.41
CA ASN A 152 -3.55 -6.54 -5.55
C ASN A 152 -3.65 -5.09 -5.97
N MET A 153 -2.56 -4.53 -6.49
CA MET A 153 -2.48 -3.09 -6.81
C MET A 153 -2.66 -2.81 -8.30
N ALA A 154 -2.64 -3.82 -9.16
CA ALA A 154 -2.80 -3.64 -10.59
C ALA A 154 -4.21 -3.17 -10.95
N GLY A 155 -4.31 -2.18 -11.82
CA GLY A 155 -5.58 -1.56 -12.24
C GLY A 155 -6.29 -0.73 -11.15
N ARG A 156 -5.60 -0.34 -10.07
CA ARG A 156 -6.19 0.55 -9.05
C ARG A 156 -6.45 1.93 -9.64
N GLY A 157 -7.63 2.49 -9.32
CA GLY A 157 -8.05 3.81 -9.82
C GLY A 157 -8.76 3.76 -11.17
N THR A 158 -8.79 2.60 -11.85
CA THR A 158 -9.51 2.41 -13.11
C THR A 158 -10.76 1.56 -12.88
N ASP A 159 -11.86 1.95 -13.50
CA ASP A 159 -13.14 1.25 -13.43
C ASP A 159 -13.23 0.14 -14.47
N ILE A 160 -13.75 -1.03 -14.07
CA ILE A 160 -14.07 -2.14 -14.97
C ILE A 160 -15.51 -1.97 -15.41
N LYS A 161 -15.72 -1.49 -16.64
CA LYS A 161 -17.05 -1.28 -17.23
C LYS A 161 -17.57 -2.60 -17.79
N LEU A 162 -18.78 -3.01 -17.37
CA LEU A 162 -19.42 -4.22 -17.88
C LEU A 162 -19.74 -4.07 -19.38
N GLY A 163 -19.41 -5.09 -20.18
CA GLY A 163 -19.49 -5.04 -21.63
C GLY A 163 -18.24 -4.48 -22.33
N GLY A 164 -17.27 -3.95 -21.54
CA GLY A 164 -16.06 -3.27 -22.03
C GLY A 164 -16.16 -1.76 -21.96
N ASN A 165 -15.06 -1.04 -22.24
CA ASN A 165 -15.01 0.41 -22.18
C ASN A 165 -15.46 1.04 -23.51
N LEU A 166 -16.73 1.44 -23.60
CA LEU A 166 -17.32 2.08 -24.78
C LEU A 166 -16.59 3.36 -25.21
N GLU A 167 -16.16 4.19 -24.28
CA GLU A 167 -15.47 5.47 -24.59
C GLU A 167 -14.18 5.19 -25.35
N LEU A 168 -13.37 4.26 -24.88
CA LEU A 168 -12.13 3.84 -25.53
C LEU A 168 -12.40 3.22 -26.93
N GLU A 169 -13.47 2.41 -27.06
CA GLU A 169 -13.86 1.83 -28.35
C GLU A 169 -14.26 2.92 -29.36
N LEU A 170 -14.97 3.95 -28.90
CA LEU A 170 -15.36 5.09 -29.75
C LEU A 170 -14.16 5.94 -30.17
N GLU A 171 -13.18 6.15 -29.29
CA GLU A 171 -11.94 6.89 -29.61
C GLU A 171 -11.08 6.16 -30.66
N GLN A 172 -11.13 4.83 -30.68
CA GLN A 172 -10.37 4.00 -31.65
C GLN A 172 -11.00 3.93 -33.04
N ILE A 173 -12.17 4.53 -33.27
CA ILE A 173 -12.83 4.50 -34.58
C ILE A 173 -12.08 5.41 -35.57
N ASN A 174 -11.48 4.81 -36.58
CA ASN A 174 -10.90 5.52 -37.70
C ASN A 174 -12.02 6.10 -38.59
N ASN A 175 -12.02 7.43 -38.79
CA ASN A 175 -13.04 8.18 -39.53
C ASN A 175 -14.47 7.91 -38.99
N PRO A 176 -14.82 8.47 -37.83
CA PRO A 176 -16.12 8.27 -37.22
C PRO A 176 -17.22 8.84 -38.09
N ASN A 177 -18.22 8.02 -38.39
CA ASN A 177 -19.49 8.43 -38.94
C ASN A 177 -20.63 7.92 -38.07
N ASP A 178 -21.82 8.49 -38.19
CA ASP A 178 -22.95 8.15 -37.32
C ASP A 178 -23.32 6.66 -37.37
N GLU A 179 -23.18 6.02 -38.52
CA GLU A 179 -23.47 4.57 -38.67
C GLU A 179 -22.47 3.72 -37.90
N LYS A 180 -21.18 4.00 -37.98
CA LYS A 180 -20.14 3.25 -37.25
C LYS A 180 -20.29 3.45 -35.74
N ILE A 181 -20.55 4.68 -35.29
CA ILE A 181 -20.81 5.00 -33.90
C ILE A 181 -22.03 4.24 -33.40
N ALA A 182 -23.13 4.24 -34.15
CA ALA A 182 -24.35 3.51 -33.80
C ALA A 182 -24.11 2.00 -33.69
N LYS A 183 -23.33 1.44 -34.62
CA LYS A 183 -22.99 0.03 -34.60
C LYS A 183 -22.17 -0.36 -33.35
N VAL A 184 -21.11 0.41 -33.05
CA VAL A 184 -20.26 0.13 -31.86
C VAL A 184 -21.09 0.24 -30.60
N LYS A 185 -22.01 1.21 -30.49
CA LYS A 185 -22.91 1.33 -29.35
C LYS A 185 -23.88 0.16 -29.22
N ALA A 186 -24.43 -0.31 -30.35
CA ALA A 186 -25.32 -1.48 -30.36
C ALA A 186 -24.59 -2.77 -29.93
N ASP A 187 -23.39 -3.00 -30.49
CA ASP A 187 -22.56 -4.17 -30.18
C ASP A 187 -22.12 -4.12 -28.70
N TRP A 188 -21.82 -2.93 -28.18
CA TRP A 188 -21.50 -2.75 -26.75
C TRP A 188 -22.71 -3.02 -25.87
N GLN A 189 -23.90 -2.54 -26.24
CA GLN A 189 -25.11 -2.76 -25.46
C GLN A 189 -25.45 -4.24 -25.37
N GLU A 190 -25.33 -5.00 -26.46
CA GLU A 190 -25.54 -6.46 -26.49
C GLU A 190 -24.57 -7.18 -25.53
N ARG A 191 -23.28 -6.80 -25.57
CA ARG A 191 -22.28 -7.35 -24.63
C ARG A 191 -22.59 -7.00 -23.17
N HIS A 192 -22.97 -5.75 -22.91
CA HIS A 192 -23.34 -5.27 -21.60
C HIS A 192 -24.53 -6.06 -21.03
N ASP A 193 -25.60 -6.19 -21.81
CA ASP A 193 -26.81 -6.92 -21.40
C ASP A 193 -26.51 -8.42 -21.17
N THR A 194 -25.64 -8.99 -21.97
CA THR A 194 -25.16 -10.37 -21.80
C THR A 194 -24.45 -10.54 -20.44
N VAL A 195 -23.56 -9.64 -20.10
CA VAL A 195 -22.81 -9.69 -18.81
C VAL A 195 -23.73 -9.44 -17.63
N ILE A 196 -24.67 -8.50 -17.74
CA ILE A 196 -25.68 -8.27 -16.70
C ILE A 196 -26.54 -9.53 -16.46
N ALA A 197 -27.02 -10.16 -17.54
CA ALA A 197 -27.80 -11.40 -17.45
C ALA A 197 -27.00 -12.56 -16.84
N ALA A 198 -25.67 -12.62 -17.10
CA ALA A 198 -24.76 -13.59 -16.50
C ALA A 198 -24.44 -13.33 -15.02
N GLY A 199 -24.93 -12.23 -14.42
CA GLY A 199 -24.73 -11.87 -13.02
C GLY A 199 -23.54 -10.93 -12.78
N GLY A 200 -23.06 -10.22 -13.81
CA GLY A 200 -22.00 -9.22 -13.71
C GLY A 200 -20.60 -9.79 -13.47
N LEU A 201 -19.67 -8.94 -13.05
CA LEU A 201 -18.28 -9.33 -12.81
C LEU A 201 -18.16 -10.27 -11.61
N HIS A 202 -17.45 -11.37 -11.79
CA HIS A 202 -17.11 -12.31 -10.72
C HIS A 202 -15.68 -12.10 -10.24
N ILE A 203 -15.51 -11.90 -8.93
CA ILE A 203 -14.21 -11.72 -8.29
C ILE A 203 -13.80 -13.02 -7.59
N LEU A 204 -12.66 -13.55 -7.97
CA LEU A 204 -12.04 -14.70 -7.31
C LEU A 204 -10.78 -14.21 -6.56
N GLY A 205 -10.80 -14.31 -5.22
CA GLY A 205 -9.60 -14.11 -4.40
C GLY A 205 -8.91 -15.45 -4.19
N THR A 206 -7.62 -15.55 -4.46
CA THR A 206 -6.87 -16.82 -4.31
C THR A 206 -6.25 -16.99 -2.93
N GLU A 207 -6.35 -15.97 -2.11
CA GLU A 207 -5.94 -15.94 -0.70
C GLU A 207 -6.54 -14.73 0.01
N ARG A 208 -6.59 -14.76 1.34
CA ARG A 208 -6.92 -13.61 2.16
C ARG A 208 -5.65 -12.83 2.47
N HIS A 209 -5.76 -11.51 2.43
CA HIS A 209 -4.67 -10.62 2.79
C HIS A 209 -4.60 -10.44 4.31
N GLU A 210 -3.46 -9.96 4.80
CA GLU A 210 -3.30 -9.60 6.22
C GLU A 210 -4.26 -8.47 6.66
N SER A 211 -4.69 -7.62 5.73
CA SER A 211 -5.66 -6.54 5.99
C SER A 211 -6.97 -6.77 5.23
N ARG A 212 -8.10 -6.76 5.97
CA ARG A 212 -9.46 -6.83 5.41
C ARG A 212 -9.73 -5.71 4.41
N ARG A 213 -9.07 -4.56 4.59
CA ARG A 213 -9.16 -3.43 3.68
C ARG A 213 -8.78 -3.81 2.24
N ILE A 214 -7.74 -4.62 2.07
CA ILE A 214 -7.28 -5.07 0.74
C ILE A 214 -8.30 -6.04 0.13
N ASP A 215 -8.83 -6.97 0.91
CA ASP A 215 -9.91 -7.87 0.47
C ASP A 215 -11.15 -7.07 0.02
N ASN A 216 -11.54 -6.07 0.78
CA ASN A 216 -12.66 -5.19 0.45
C ASN A 216 -12.39 -4.35 -0.81
N GLN A 217 -11.15 -3.92 -1.04
CA GLN A 217 -10.76 -3.24 -2.30
C GLN A 217 -10.88 -4.17 -3.50
N LEU A 218 -10.53 -5.45 -3.34
CA LEU A 218 -10.69 -6.45 -4.41
C LEU A 218 -12.18 -6.69 -4.69
N ARG A 219 -12.98 -6.98 -3.66
CA ARG A 219 -14.44 -7.15 -3.77
C ARG A 219 -15.12 -5.94 -4.40
N GLY A 220 -14.67 -4.74 -4.03
CA GLY A 220 -15.20 -3.46 -4.51
C GLY A 220 -14.96 -3.16 -5.99
N ARG A 221 -14.29 -4.05 -6.72
CA ARG A 221 -14.18 -3.95 -8.18
C ARG A 221 -15.43 -4.42 -8.90
N ALA A 222 -16.27 -5.25 -8.24
CA ALA A 222 -17.56 -5.69 -8.75
C ALA A 222 -18.73 -5.02 -8.00
N GLY A 223 -19.89 -4.98 -8.60
CA GLY A 223 -21.14 -4.47 -7.99
C GLY A 223 -21.13 -2.95 -7.82
N ARG A 224 -20.51 -2.20 -8.72
CA ARG A 224 -20.47 -0.74 -8.69
C ARG A 224 -21.77 -0.15 -9.23
N GLN A 225 -22.21 0.97 -8.65
CA GLN A 225 -23.40 1.72 -9.08
C GLN A 225 -24.69 0.88 -9.20
N GLY A 226 -24.81 -0.18 -8.36
CA GLY A 226 -25.94 -1.07 -8.35
C GLY A 226 -25.93 -2.17 -9.39
N ASP A 227 -24.81 -2.33 -10.13
CA ASP A 227 -24.63 -3.46 -11.04
C ASP A 227 -24.57 -4.79 -10.29
N PRO A 228 -25.02 -5.90 -10.88
CA PRO A 228 -24.80 -7.21 -10.32
C PRO A 228 -23.31 -7.57 -10.31
N GLY A 229 -22.96 -8.47 -9.42
CA GLY A 229 -21.61 -8.99 -9.30
C GLY A 229 -21.50 -9.99 -8.19
N SER A 230 -20.38 -10.67 -8.07
CA SER A 230 -20.14 -11.52 -6.92
C SER A 230 -18.66 -11.60 -6.56
N SER A 231 -18.38 -12.05 -5.34
CA SER A 231 -17.03 -12.37 -4.92
C SER A 231 -16.97 -13.68 -4.15
N ARG A 232 -15.88 -14.44 -4.31
CA ARG A 232 -15.56 -15.64 -3.55
C ARG A 232 -14.07 -15.73 -3.32
N PHE A 233 -13.65 -16.16 -2.13
CA PHE A 233 -12.26 -16.43 -1.82
C PHE A 233 -12.01 -17.93 -1.72
N PHE A 234 -10.94 -18.38 -2.36
CA PHE A 234 -10.42 -19.75 -2.37
C PHE A 234 -9.16 -19.77 -1.52
N LEU A 235 -9.17 -20.53 -0.45
CA LEU A 235 -8.12 -20.53 0.56
C LEU A 235 -7.56 -21.92 0.75
N SER A 236 -6.30 -22.01 1.14
CA SER A 236 -5.64 -23.24 1.53
C SER A 236 -5.13 -23.13 2.96
N LEU A 237 -5.06 -24.24 3.70
CA LEU A 237 -4.37 -24.27 4.99
C LEU A 237 -2.86 -24.01 4.88
N GLU A 238 -2.33 -24.02 3.65
CA GLU A 238 -0.94 -23.73 3.33
C GLU A 238 -0.69 -22.24 3.05
N ASP A 239 -1.74 -21.41 2.87
CA ASP A 239 -1.62 -19.97 2.66
C ASP A 239 -0.95 -19.29 3.86
N SER A 240 -0.22 -18.20 3.61
CA SER A 240 0.60 -17.51 4.61
C SER A 240 -0.22 -17.07 5.83
N LEU A 241 -1.39 -16.48 5.64
CA LEU A 241 -2.28 -16.06 6.71
C LEU A 241 -2.80 -17.29 7.50
N MET A 242 -3.14 -18.38 6.79
CA MET A 242 -3.66 -19.59 7.42
C MET A 242 -2.59 -20.31 8.24
N ARG A 243 -1.32 -20.27 7.82
CA ARG A 243 -0.19 -20.82 8.60
C ARG A 243 0.00 -20.12 9.96
N ILE A 244 -0.26 -18.83 10.03
CA ILE A 244 -0.17 -18.05 11.29
C ILE A 244 -1.25 -18.52 12.28
N PHE A 245 -2.44 -18.91 11.82
CA PHE A 245 -3.59 -19.21 12.66
C PHE A 245 -4.01 -20.68 12.69
N ALA A 246 -3.71 -21.44 11.63
CA ALA A 246 -4.00 -22.86 11.58
C ALA A 246 -2.92 -23.64 12.37
N SER A 247 -3.07 -23.68 13.71
CA SER A 247 -2.30 -24.61 14.52
C SER A 247 -2.55 -26.04 14.03
N ASP A 248 -1.60 -26.97 14.27
CA ASP A 248 -1.75 -28.40 13.94
C ASP A 248 -3.05 -29.01 14.49
N ARG A 249 -3.65 -28.38 15.53
CA ARG A 249 -4.97 -28.69 16.06
C ARG A 249 -6.10 -28.44 15.05
N VAL A 250 -6.05 -27.34 14.30
CA VAL A 250 -7.09 -27.01 13.28
C VAL A 250 -6.99 -28.01 12.13
N LYS A 251 -5.78 -28.36 11.68
CA LYS A 251 -5.55 -29.42 10.66
C LYS A 251 -6.10 -30.76 11.15
N SER A 252 -5.82 -31.14 12.40
CA SER A 252 -6.29 -32.41 12.97
C SER A 252 -7.81 -32.45 13.19
N ILE A 253 -8.44 -31.33 13.53
CA ILE A 253 -9.90 -31.21 13.65
C ILE A 253 -10.54 -31.31 12.30
N MET A 254 -10.02 -30.64 11.27
CA MET A 254 -10.53 -30.69 9.90
C MET A 254 -10.42 -32.12 9.30
N GLN A 255 -9.27 -32.79 9.54
CA GLN A 255 -9.12 -34.21 9.16
C GLN A 255 -10.10 -35.14 9.88
N LYS A 256 -10.38 -34.87 11.18
CA LYS A 256 -11.36 -35.65 11.96
C LYS A 256 -12.82 -35.36 11.55
N LEU A 257 -13.10 -34.21 10.96
CA LEU A 257 -14.42 -33.88 10.39
C LEU A 257 -14.69 -34.59 9.06
N GLY A 258 -13.79 -35.49 8.62
CA GLY A 258 -14.00 -36.35 7.46
C GLY A 258 -13.84 -35.66 6.12
N MET A 259 -12.97 -34.63 6.04
CA MET A 259 -12.62 -34.05 4.73
C MET A 259 -11.96 -35.10 3.85
N GLU A 260 -12.64 -35.45 2.79
CA GLU A 260 -12.03 -36.20 1.70
C GLU A 260 -11.17 -35.25 0.85
N LYS A 261 -10.10 -35.78 0.25
CA LYS A 261 -9.26 -35.00 -0.67
C LYS A 261 -10.13 -34.40 -1.78
N GLY A 262 -9.96 -33.11 -2.05
CA GLY A 262 -10.70 -32.37 -3.07
C GLY A 262 -12.02 -31.74 -2.60
N GLN A 263 -12.45 -31.96 -1.33
CA GLN A 263 -13.63 -31.29 -0.79
C GLN A 263 -13.23 -29.97 -0.10
N ALA A 264 -13.96 -28.90 -0.46
CA ALA A 264 -13.85 -27.61 0.22
C ALA A 264 -14.72 -27.55 1.47
N ILE A 265 -14.27 -26.87 2.50
CA ILE A 265 -15.13 -26.44 3.58
C ILE A 265 -15.73 -25.09 3.20
N GLU A 266 -17.04 -25.05 3.05
CA GLU A 266 -17.80 -23.82 2.93
C GLU A 266 -18.70 -23.66 4.16
N HIS A 267 -18.31 -22.79 5.11
CA HIS A 267 -19.11 -22.52 6.30
C HIS A 267 -18.89 -21.10 6.81
N LYS A 268 -19.99 -20.40 7.09
CA LYS A 268 -19.98 -19.01 7.59
C LYS A 268 -19.10 -18.81 8.84
N MET A 269 -19.07 -19.79 9.75
CA MET A 269 -18.23 -19.73 10.95
C MET A 269 -16.74 -19.75 10.62
N VAL A 270 -16.35 -20.48 9.57
CA VAL A 270 -14.95 -20.54 9.12
C VAL A 270 -14.53 -19.19 8.56
N SER A 271 -15.31 -18.61 7.64
CA SER A 271 -15.05 -17.25 7.11
C SER A 271 -14.98 -16.21 8.23
N LYS A 272 -15.88 -16.27 9.23
CA LYS A 272 -15.83 -15.38 10.40
C LYS A 272 -14.60 -15.58 11.26
N SER A 273 -14.13 -16.82 11.42
CA SER A 273 -12.91 -17.11 12.16
C SER A 273 -11.67 -16.55 11.46
N ILE A 274 -11.62 -16.64 10.13
CA ILE A 274 -10.57 -16.06 9.31
C ILE A 274 -10.58 -14.52 9.44
N GLU A 275 -11.75 -13.89 9.37
CA GLU A 275 -11.89 -12.45 9.58
C GLU A 275 -11.40 -12.01 10.97
N ASN A 276 -11.72 -12.77 12.02
CA ASN A 276 -11.22 -12.50 13.37
C ASN A 276 -9.68 -12.67 13.46
N ALA A 277 -9.13 -13.60 12.71
CA ALA A 277 -7.69 -13.79 12.59
C ALA A 277 -7.03 -12.57 11.91
N GLN A 278 -7.61 -12.09 10.81
CA GLN A 278 -7.15 -10.87 10.14
C GLN A 278 -7.17 -9.66 11.09
N ARG A 279 -8.24 -9.48 11.88
CA ARG A 279 -8.31 -8.40 12.89
C ARG A 279 -7.17 -8.45 13.90
N LYS A 280 -6.73 -9.64 14.30
CA LYS A 280 -5.59 -9.79 15.22
C LYS A 280 -4.28 -9.40 14.55
N VAL A 281 -4.07 -9.79 13.28
CA VAL A 281 -2.88 -9.38 12.52
C VAL A 281 -2.89 -7.86 12.28
N GLU A 282 -4.04 -7.28 11.89
CA GLU A 282 -4.21 -5.84 11.75
C GLU A 282 -3.82 -5.10 13.04
N GLY A 283 -4.33 -5.57 14.19
CA GLY A 283 -3.99 -5.01 15.50
C GLY A 283 -2.48 -5.11 15.81
N HIS A 284 -1.87 -6.26 15.60
CA HIS A 284 -0.44 -6.45 15.83
C HIS A 284 0.40 -5.53 14.91
N ASN A 285 0.05 -5.46 13.63
CA ASN A 285 0.72 -4.57 12.68
C ASN A 285 0.53 -3.10 13.02
N PHE A 286 -0.64 -2.72 13.55
CA PHE A 286 -0.90 -1.38 14.08
C PHE A 286 0.01 -1.06 15.26
N ASP A 287 0.13 -1.96 16.24
CA ASP A 287 0.98 -1.77 17.41
C ASP A 287 2.46 -1.57 17.00
N ILE A 288 2.96 -2.35 16.04
CA ILE A 288 4.31 -2.16 15.49
C ILE A 288 4.46 -0.78 14.84
N ARG A 289 3.48 -0.36 14.01
CA ARG A 289 3.52 0.97 13.37
C ARG A 289 3.47 2.09 14.40
N LYS A 290 2.67 1.93 15.46
CA LYS A 290 2.56 2.91 16.55
C LYS A 290 3.88 3.05 17.30
N GLN A 291 4.52 1.93 17.68
CA GLN A 291 5.84 1.96 18.32
C GLN A 291 6.90 2.65 17.46
N LEU A 292 6.95 2.34 16.15
CA LEU A 292 7.88 3.00 15.25
C LEU A 292 7.63 4.52 15.17
N LEU A 293 6.35 4.92 15.21
CA LEU A 293 5.98 6.33 15.21
C LEU A 293 6.39 7.02 16.52
N ASP A 294 6.21 6.38 17.67
CA ASP A 294 6.62 6.91 18.97
C ASP A 294 8.14 7.19 19.00
N TYR A 295 8.96 6.33 18.42
CA TYR A 295 10.40 6.58 18.24
C TYR A 295 10.70 7.71 17.25
N ASP A 296 10.00 7.76 16.12
CA ASP A 296 10.20 8.82 15.13
C ASP A 296 9.72 10.18 15.63
N ASP A 297 8.76 10.24 16.55
CA ASP A 297 8.26 11.47 17.16
C ASP A 297 9.37 12.21 17.93
N VAL A 298 10.24 11.48 18.63
CA VAL A 298 11.42 12.05 19.29
C VAL A 298 12.36 12.72 18.28
N ALA A 299 12.67 12.00 17.20
CA ALA A 299 13.50 12.55 16.12
C ALA A 299 12.81 13.70 15.38
N ASN A 300 11.48 13.66 15.28
CA ASN A 300 10.69 14.71 14.63
C ASN A 300 10.66 16.01 15.42
N GLU A 301 10.60 15.96 16.75
CA GLU A 301 10.74 17.15 17.59
C GLU A 301 12.12 17.80 17.41
N GLN A 302 13.19 17.02 17.35
CA GLN A 302 14.52 17.53 17.04
C GLN A 302 14.59 18.16 15.64
N ARG A 303 13.97 17.53 14.64
CA ARG A 303 13.88 18.09 13.28
C ARG A 303 13.15 19.42 13.25
N LYS A 304 12.02 19.55 13.95
CA LYS A 304 11.25 20.80 14.03
C LYS A 304 12.10 21.93 14.56
N ILE A 305 12.83 21.71 15.65
CA ILE A 305 13.72 22.72 16.25
C ILE A 305 14.80 23.14 15.25
N ILE A 306 15.48 22.18 14.61
CA ILE A 306 16.55 22.47 13.66
C ILE A 306 15.99 23.21 12.43
N TYR A 307 14.85 22.82 11.91
CA TYR A 307 14.26 23.49 10.74
C TYR A 307 13.72 24.87 11.09
N GLN A 308 13.18 25.06 12.29
CA GLN A 308 12.77 26.37 12.78
C GLN A 308 13.97 27.30 12.88
N GLN A 309 15.04 26.89 13.55
CA GLN A 309 16.29 27.65 13.66
C GLN A 309 16.87 27.97 12.27
N ARG A 310 16.85 27.00 11.35
CA ARG A 310 17.30 27.24 9.99
C ARG A 310 16.45 28.28 9.27
N SER A 311 15.12 28.22 9.40
CA SER A 311 14.22 29.20 8.79
C SER A 311 14.44 30.59 9.36
N GLU A 312 14.57 30.70 10.68
CA GLU A 312 14.88 31.95 11.35
C GLU A 312 16.20 32.57 10.83
N LEU A 313 17.25 31.75 10.68
CA LEU A 313 18.53 32.21 10.11
C LEU A 313 18.44 32.59 8.62
N MET A 314 17.54 32.00 7.86
CA MET A 314 17.35 32.30 6.43
C MET A 314 16.51 33.55 6.21
N ASP A 315 15.61 33.87 7.12
CA ASP A 315 14.69 35.02 7.02
C ASP A 315 15.30 36.34 7.52
N VAL A 316 16.43 36.28 8.23
CA VAL A 316 17.12 37.47 8.79
C VAL A 316 18.18 37.96 7.80
N GLU A 317 18.19 39.27 7.53
CA GLU A 317 19.16 39.91 6.62
C GLU A 317 20.57 39.96 7.23
N ASP A 318 20.71 40.12 8.58
CA ASP A 318 21.99 40.13 9.29
C ASP A 318 22.00 39.16 10.47
N ILE A 319 22.80 38.10 10.34
CA ILE A 319 22.99 37.04 11.35
C ILE A 319 24.11 37.29 12.34
N SER A 320 24.75 38.49 12.31
CA SER A 320 25.93 38.82 13.13
C SER A 320 25.68 38.72 14.62
N GLU A 321 24.50 39.13 15.09
CA GLU A 321 24.11 39.04 16.49
C GLU A 321 23.96 37.62 16.96
N THR A 322 23.20 36.80 16.19
CA THR A 322 22.99 35.37 16.46
C THR A 322 24.31 34.58 16.48
N ILE A 323 25.23 34.87 15.56
CA ILE A 323 26.56 34.25 15.55
C ILE A 323 27.35 34.61 16.78
N ASN A 324 27.28 35.88 17.26
CA ASN A 324 27.96 36.30 18.47
C ASN A 324 27.39 35.60 19.73
N GLU A 325 26.07 35.47 19.83
CA GLU A 325 25.40 34.71 20.91
C GLU A 325 25.86 33.27 20.94
N ILE A 326 25.79 32.57 19.78
CA ILE A 326 26.24 31.18 19.65
C ILE A 326 27.73 31.05 20.06
N ARG A 327 28.56 31.99 19.65
CA ARG A 327 29.99 31.99 20.04
C ARG A 327 30.18 32.12 21.52
N GLU A 328 29.44 33.03 22.18
CA GLU A 328 29.51 33.22 23.62
C GLU A 328 29.04 31.97 24.37
N ASP A 329 27.96 31.35 23.93
CA ASP A 329 27.43 30.09 24.51
C ASP A 329 28.45 28.94 24.38
N VAL A 330 29.03 28.74 23.19
CA VAL A 330 30.02 27.69 22.96
C VAL A 330 31.28 27.93 23.83
N ILE A 331 31.70 29.18 23.97
CA ILE A 331 32.85 29.53 24.82
C ILE A 331 32.51 29.22 26.28
N ASN A 332 31.33 29.64 26.75
CA ASN A 332 30.91 29.43 28.14
C ASN A 332 30.76 27.94 28.44
N GLN A 333 30.08 27.16 27.57
CA GLN A 333 29.97 25.72 27.75
C GLN A 333 31.33 25.02 27.75
N THR A 334 32.26 25.48 26.94
CA THR A 334 33.62 24.93 26.89
C THR A 334 34.36 25.24 28.20
N ILE A 335 34.25 26.46 28.70
CA ILE A 335 34.81 26.87 29.97
C ILE A 335 34.22 26.02 31.11
N ASP A 336 32.90 25.92 31.19
CA ASP A 336 32.19 25.13 32.22
C ASP A 336 32.61 23.66 32.24
N ARG A 337 32.74 23.06 31.04
CA ARG A 337 33.28 21.68 30.91
C ARG A 337 34.68 21.55 31.49
N PHE A 338 35.54 22.52 31.26
CA PHE A 338 36.88 22.51 31.84
C PHE A 338 36.84 22.72 33.35
N PHE A 339 36.02 23.63 33.86
CA PHE A 339 35.90 23.87 35.33
C PHE A 339 35.35 22.63 36.05
N ASN A 340 34.32 21.98 35.53
CA ASN A 340 33.75 20.75 36.10
C ASN A 340 34.73 19.56 36.08
N LEU A 341 35.67 19.50 35.13
CA LEU A 341 36.76 18.52 35.11
C LEU A 341 37.84 18.84 36.17
N PHE A 342 37.94 20.09 36.59
CA PHE A 342 38.97 20.53 37.54
C PHE A 342 38.54 20.40 39.01
N ASP A 343 37.26 20.42 39.31
CA ASP A 343 36.76 20.27 40.69
C ASP A 343 36.99 18.82 41.23
N SER A 344 37.34 17.89 40.39
CA SER A 344 37.64 16.50 40.74
C SER A 344 39.13 16.16 40.90
N THR A 345 40.08 17.05 40.53
CA THR A 345 41.52 16.77 40.63
C THR A 345 42.37 18.01 40.88
N ASN A 346 42.83 18.18 42.12
CA ASN A 346 43.92 19.03 42.61
C ASN A 346 44.09 20.45 42.05
N HIS A 347 43.79 21.38 42.91
CA HIS A 347 43.58 22.84 42.77
C HIS A 347 44.75 23.76 42.42
N LEU A 348 46.00 23.35 42.28
CA LEU A 348 47.10 24.33 42.35
C LEU A 348 47.98 24.52 41.10
N VAL A 349 48.02 23.59 40.20
CA VAL A 349 48.97 23.69 39.05
C VAL A 349 48.30 24.18 37.75
N LEU A 350 46.99 24.15 37.66
CA LEU A 350 46.26 24.42 36.44
C LEU A 350 45.70 25.83 36.31
N GLY A 351 45.57 26.57 37.43
CA GLY A 351 45.13 27.97 37.39
C GLY A 351 46.06 28.87 36.61
N GLN A 352 47.37 28.61 36.66
CA GLN A 352 48.35 29.39 35.88
C GLN A 352 48.33 29.06 34.38
N LEU A 353 48.05 27.83 34.01
CA LEU A 353 47.91 27.40 32.61
C LEU A 353 46.62 27.92 31.99
N PHE A 354 45.57 28.07 32.79
CA PHE A 354 44.25 28.56 32.33
C PHE A 354 44.30 30.08 32.06
N VAL A 355 44.91 30.87 32.94
CA VAL A 355 45.11 32.31 32.74
C VAL A 355 45.98 32.57 31.50
N PHE A 356 46.95 31.70 31.24
CA PHE A 356 47.80 31.83 30.06
C PHE A 356 47.06 31.48 28.77
N LYS A 357 46.15 30.51 28.78
CA LYS A 357 45.30 30.15 27.62
C LYS A 357 44.19 31.15 27.35
N VAL A 358 43.51 31.66 28.38
CA VAL A 358 42.47 32.71 28.25
C VAL A 358 43.07 34.00 27.70
N ASN A 359 44.25 34.42 28.20
CA ASN A 359 44.96 35.58 27.66
C ASN A 359 45.37 35.39 26.20
N ARG A 360 45.77 34.18 25.79
CA ARG A 360 46.11 33.91 24.41
C ARG A 360 44.87 33.87 23.47
N PHE A 361 43.72 33.48 23.98
CA PHE A 361 42.45 33.58 23.25
C PHE A 361 41.94 35.01 23.12
N SER A 362 42.16 35.87 24.11
CA SER A 362 41.85 37.30 24.02
C SER A 362 42.77 38.03 23.05
N GLU A 363 44.04 37.67 22.95
CA GLU A 363 44.99 38.21 21.96
C GLU A 363 44.64 37.76 20.54
N VAL A 364 44.17 36.51 20.32
CA VAL A 364 43.65 36.03 19.04
C VAL A 364 42.36 36.80 18.67
N LYS A 365 41.50 37.14 19.61
CA LYS A 365 40.30 37.97 19.36
C LYS A 365 40.67 39.38 18.88
N MET A 366 41.76 39.97 19.39
CA MET A 366 42.26 41.29 18.92
C MET A 366 42.93 41.25 17.53
N HIS A 367 43.47 40.13 17.12
CA HIS A 367 44.12 40.01 15.81
C HIS A 367 43.12 39.75 14.67
N PHE A 368 42.00 39.10 14.97
CA PHE A 368 40.92 38.86 13.97
C PHE A 368 39.98 40.04 13.76
N CYS A 369 39.89 40.97 14.72
CA CYS A 369 39.10 42.19 14.56
C CYS A 369 39.86 43.34 13.87
N ARG A 370 41.13 43.13 13.44
CA ARG A 370 41.95 44.14 12.74
C ARG A 370 42.28 43.78 11.30
N LYS A 371 41.70 42.74 10.74
CA LYS A 371 41.70 42.42 9.32
C LYS A 371 40.28 42.32 8.79
#